data_1ac7e6fa952253730f9660acd1581950
#
_entry.id   1ac7e6fa952253730f9660acd1581950
#
_cell.length_a   1.000
_cell.length_b   1.000
_cell.length_c   1.000
_cell.angle_alpha   90.00
_cell.angle_beta   90.00
_cell.angle_gamma   90.00
#
_symmetry.space_group_name_H-M   'P 1'
#
loop_
_entity.id
_entity.type
_entity.pdbx_description
1 polymer ?
#
loop_
_entity_poly.entity_id
_entity_poly.type
_entity_poly.pdbx_seq_one_letter_code
_entity_poly.pdbx_strand_id
1 'polypeptide(L)'
;MKLLLPTSTPLSPDVPEGVTLVRYRPDEPIPADHADAEALVVWGNPPEQLRDCARRLRGLRWVQALTAGTEQVEAAGFAPGVVITSGRSLHDRTVAEHTLALVLAAARRLHRLVRAQIGHRWAGELGGIQPVHEPGSFRTLRDAQVLIWGFGSIATTLAPLLTALGARVTGVARSAGVRAGYPVVGVEDLPDRLPGTDLLIMILPGTPENHHALNADRLALLPPHAWLVNVGRGSTVDTDALLAALRAGRLGGAAVDVFDPEPLPPDSPLWDEPDVIISPHAAGGRPLGADALIAANLRALLAGEPLTNVVRGH
;
A
#
# COMPACT_ATOMS: atom_id res chain seq x y z
N MET A 1 -31.27 -11.76 -6.84
CA MET A 1 -29.82 -11.61 -7.12
C MET A 1 -29.02 -12.41 -6.09
N LYS A 2 -28.01 -13.17 -6.52
CA LYS A 2 -27.13 -13.93 -5.62
C LYS A 2 -25.76 -13.24 -5.52
N LEU A 3 -25.34 -12.88 -4.29
CA LEU A 3 -24.04 -12.25 -3.98
C LEU A 3 -23.19 -13.25 -3.20
N LEU A 4 -21.99 -13.54 -3.72
CA LEU A 4 -20.99 -14.38 -3.07
C LEU A 4 -20.08 -13.54 -2.18
N LEU A 5 -19.91 -13.93 -0.91
CA LEU A 5 -19.03 -13.29 0.06
C LEU A 5 -17.93 -14.27 0.49
N PRO A 6 -16.65 -13.86 0.51
CA PRO A 6 -15.56 -14.73 0.96
C PRO A 6 -15.61 -14.94 2.47
N THR A 7 -15.17 -16.11 2.93
CA THR A 7 -15.05 -16.44 4.36
C THR A 7 -13.73 -15.97 4.99
N SER A 8 -12.80 -15.46 4.20
CA SER A 8 -11.49 -14.97 4.64
C SER A 8 -11.54 -13.71 5.53
N THR A 9 -12.70 -13.04 5.57
CA THR A 9 -12.97 -11.92 6.49
C THR A 9 -14.45 -11.91 6.87
N PRO A 10 -14.81 -11.52 8.10
CA PRO A 10 -16.21 -11.40 8.48
C PRO A 10 -16.84 -10.23 7.72
N LEU A 11 -17.88 -10.51 6.93
CA LEU A 11 -18.67 -9.54 6.18
C LEU A 11 -20.16 -9.72 6.50
N SER A 12 -20.86 -8.61 6.69
CA SER A 12 -22.32 -8.57 6.94
C SER A 12 -22.91 -7.30 6.33
N PRO A 13 -22.79 -7.12 5.00
CA PRO A 13 -23.35 -5.93 4.34
C PRO A 13 -24.87 -5.91 4.48
N ASP A 14 -25.42 -4.71 4.69
CA ASP A 14 -26.86 -4.47 4.65
C ASP A 14 -27.33 -4.53 3.19
N VAL A 15 -28.09 -5.59 2.84
CA VAL A 15 -28.50 -5.85 1.46
C VAL A 15 -30.01 -5.65 1.28
N PRO A 16 -30.46 -5.18 0.10
CA PRO A 16 -31.87 -5.04 -0.22
C PRO A 16 -32.63 -6.37 -0.24
N GLU A 17 -33.96 -6.30 -0.06
CA GLU A 17 -34.82 -7.46 -0.25
C GLU A 17 -34.66 -8.07 -1.64
N GLY A 18 -34.71 -9.42 -1.72
CA GLY A 18 -34.49 -10.16 -2.95
C GLY A 18 -33.02 -10.45 -3.29
N VAL A 19 -32.07 -10.04 -2.43
CA VAL A 19 -30.66 -10.43 -2.52
C VAL A 19 -30.37 -11.60 -1.59
N THR A 20 -29.83 -12.67 -2.14
CA THR A 20 -29.38 -13.85 -1.37
C THR A 20 -27.88 -13.78 -1.15
N LEU A 21 -27.43 -13.75 0.11
CA LEU A 21 -26.02 -13.83 0.48
C LEU A 21 -25.59 -15.28 0.60
N VAL A 22 -24.50 -15.64 -0.08
CA VAL A 22 -23.88 -16.97 0.00
C VAL A 22 -22.42 -16.81 0.36
N ARG A 23 -21.96 -17.55 1.36
CA ARG A 23 -20.54 -17.55 1.76
C ARG A 23 -19.80 -18.63 0.99
N TYR A 24 -18.56 -18.31 0.56
CA TYR A 24 -17.68 -19.25 -0.13
C TYR A 24 -16.26 -19.19 0.46
N ARG A 25 -15.54 -20.28 0.32
CA ARG A 25 -14.12 -20.36 0.70
C ARG A 25 -13.23 -19.91 -0.47
N PRO A 26 -12.35 -18.91 -0.29
CA PRO A 26 -11.48 -18.42 -1.37
C PRO A 26 -10.46 -19.44 -1.88
N ASP A 27 -10.13 -20.45 -1.08
CA ASP A 27 -9.19 -21.53 -1.39
C ASP A 27 -9.84 -22.75 -2.08
N GLU A 28 -11.15 -22.72 -2.30
CA GLU A 28 -11.91 -23.81 -2.91
C GLU A 28 -12.67 -23.33 -4.15
N PRO A 29 -12.97 -24.24 -5.11
CA PRO A 29 -13.86 -23.93 -6.22
C PRO A 29 -15.26 -23.53 -5.72
N ILE A 30 -15.90 -22.58 -6.41
CA ILE A 30 -17.31 -22.26 -6.14
C ILE A 30 -18.18 -23.49 -6.42
N PRO A 31 -19.02 -23.93 -5.47
CA PRO A 31 -19.97 -25.03 -5.67
C PRO A 31 -20.89 -24.80 -6.87
N ALA A 32 -21.25 -25.87 -7.60
CA ALA A 32 -22.08 -25.78 -8.80
C ALA A 32 -23.43 -25.09 -8.56
N ASP A 33 -24.03 -25.29 -7.38
CA ASP A 33 -25.30 -24.70 -6.96
C ASP A 33 -25.24 -23.16 -6.86
N HIS A 34 -24.06 -22.58 -6.96
CA HIS A 34 -23.83 -21.14 -6.91
C HIS A 34 -23.27 -20.56 -8.22
N ALA A 35 -23.24 -21.37 -9.29
CA ALA A 35 -22.75 -20.95 -10.61
C ALA A 35 -23.62 -19.84 -11.26
N ASP A 36 -24.86 -19.65 -10.77
CA ASP A 36 -25.81 -18.61 -11.18
C ASP A 36 -25.60 -17.27 -10.46
N ALA A 37 -24.56 -17.13 -9.65
CA ALA A 37 -24.26 -15.89 -8.93
C ALA A 37 -24.04 -14.71 -9.89
N GLU A 38 -24.60 -13.57 -9.53
CA GLU A 38 -24.53 -12.33 -10.33
C GLU A 38 -23.52 -11.32 -9.77
N ALA A 39 -23.10 -11.48 -8.50
CA ALA A 39 -22.11 -10.63 -7.87
C ALA A 39 -21.13 -11.46 -7.02
N LEU A 40 -19.87 -11.03 -7.01
CA LEU A 40 -18.77 -11.69 -6.31
C LEU A 40 -17.95 -10.64 -5.55
N VAL A 41 -17.80 -10.81 -4.24
CA VAL A 41 -16.80 -10.07 -3.45
C VAL A 41 -15.56 -10.94 -3.33
N VAL A 42 -14.37 -10.35 -3.57
CA VAL A 42 -13.09 -11.08 -3.52
C VAL A 42 -12.15 -10.49 -2.47
N TRP A 43 -11.59 -11.38 -1.63
CA TRP A 43 -10.59 -11.07 -0.62
C TRP A 43 -9.80 -12.33 -0.26
N GLY A 44 -8.48 -12.32 -0.52
CA GLY A 44 -7.63 -13.48 -0.27
C GLY A 44 -7.80 -14.64 -1.26
N ASN A 45 -8.42 -14.39 -2.41
CA ASN A 45 -8.59 -15.38 -3.47
C ASN A 45 -7.27 -15.60 -4.21
N PRO A 46 -6.75 -16.84 -4.32
CA PRO A 46 -5.63 -17.15 -5.18
C PRO A 46 -5.93 -16.88 -6.66
N PRO A 47 -4.92 -16.59 -7.49
CA PRO A 47 -5.13 -16.30 -8.93
C PRO A 47 -5.83 -17.43 -9.70
N GLU A 48 -5.58 -18.69 -9.36
CA GLU A 48 -6.24 -19.86 -9.98
C GLU A 48 -7.73 -19.91 -9.65
N GLN A 49 -8.11 -19.57 -8.41
CA GLN A 49 -9.50 -19.54 -7.98
C GLN A 49 -10.25 -18.38 -8.64
N LEU A 50 -9.62 -17.21 -8.81
CA LEU A 50 -10.20 -16.11 -9.57
C LEU A 50 -10.45 -16.48 -11.02
N ARG A 51 -9.51 -17.18 -11.68
CA ARG A 51 -9.70 -17.70 -13.04
C ARG A 51 -10.81 -18.76 -13.11
N ASP A 52 -10.95 -19.59 -12.08
CA ASP A 52 -12.06 -20.57 -12.00
C ASP A 52 -13.42 -19.84 -11.87
N CYS A 53 -13.51 -18.83 -11.00
CA CYS A 53 -14.70 -17.98 -10.90
C CYS A 53 -15.08 -17.34 -12.24
N ALA A 54 -14.09 -16.77 -12.96
CA ALA A 54 -14.32 -16.14 -14.26
C ALA A 54 -14.88 -17.13 -15.30
N ARG A 55 -14.47 -18.42 -15.25
CA ARG A 55 -14.98 -19.47 -16.15
C ARG A 55 -16.37 -19.96 -15.78
N ARG A 56 -16.64 -20.13 -14.47
CA ARG A 56 -17.87 -20.80 -13.98
C ARG A 56 -19.04 -19.87 -13.80
N LEU A 57 -18.81 -18.64 -13.31
CA LEU A 57 -19.86 -17.69 -12.98
C LEU A 57 -20.32 -16.94 -14.24
N ARG A 58 -21.13 -17.61 -15.08
CA ARG A 58 -21.55 -17.06 -16.38
C ARG A 58 -22.57 -15.92 -16.27
N GLY A 59 -23.29 -15.85 -15.14
CA GLY A 59 -24.27 -14.79 -14.84
C GLY A 59 -23.67 -13.56 -14.17
N LEU A 60 -22.36 -13.53 -13.97
CA LEU A 60 -21.71 -12.49 -13.20
C LEU A 60 -21.81 -11.12 -13.89
N ARG A 61 -22.24 -10.12 -13.12
CA ARG A 61 -22.39 -8.73 -13.54
C ARG A 61 -21.39 -7.80 -12.84
N TRP A 62 -20.99 -8.16 -11.62
CA TRP A 62 -20.16 -7.31 -10.78
C TRP A 62 -19.17 -8.13 -9.92
N VAL A 63 -17.92 -7.65 -9.86
CA VAL A 63 -16.89 -8.12 -8.93
C VAL A 63 -16.43 -6.95 -8.07
N GLN A 64 -16.58 -7.06 -6.75
CA GLN A 64 -16.02 -6.15 -5.77
C GLN A 64 -14.72 -6.71 -5.21
N ALA A 65 -13.58 -6.14 -5.61
CA ALA A 65 -12.33 -6.38 -4.92
C ALA A 65 -12.27 -5.58 -3.61
N LEU A 66 -11.87 -6.21 -2.51
CA LEU A 66 -11.60 -5.49 -1.26
C LEU A 66 -10.17 -4.94 -1.19
N THR A 67 -9.29 -5.32 -2.12
CA THR A 67 -7.97 -4.73 -2.31
C THR A 67 -8.07 -3.37 -3.02
N ALA A 68 -7.14 -2.46 -2.72
CA ALA A 68 -7.02 -1.20 -3.46
C ALA A 68 -6.47 -1.42 -4.89
N GLY A 69 -5.46 -2.30 -5.05
CA GLY A 69 -4.99 -2.78 -6.35
C GLY A 69 -5.85 -3.93 -6.84
N THR A 70 -6.12 -3.98 -8.14
CA THR A 70 -7.02 -4.95 -8.79
C THR A 70 -6.33 -5.79 -9.86
N GLU A 71 -5.03 -5.71 -9.97
CA GLU A 71 -4.22 -6.31 -11.03
C GLU A 71 -4.53 -7.81 -11.20
N GLN A 72 -4.62 -8.56 -10.09
CA GLN A 72 -4.94 -9.99 -10.11
C GLN A 72 -6.39 -10.28 -10.54
N VAL A 73 -7.33 -9.41 -10.12
CA VAL A 73 -8.75 -9.55 -10.47
C VAL A 73 -8.97 -9.25 -11.94
N GLU A 74 -8.30 -8.22 -12.47
CA GLU A 74 -8.36 -7.86 -13.89
C GLU A 74 -7.74 -8.93 -14.79
N ALA A 75 -6.62 -9.54 -14.34
CA ALA A 75 -5.93 -10.63 -15.04
C ALA A 75 -6.68 -11.98 -14.98
N ALA A 76 -7.74 -12.12 -14.17
CA ALA A 76 -8.47 -13.38 -14.03
C ALA A 76 -9.31 -13.78 -15.24
N GLY A 77 -9.58 -12.87 -16.18
CA GLY A 77 -10.30 -13.14 -17.41
C GLY A 77 -11.84 -13.11 -17.27
N PHE A 78 -12.37 -12.32 -16.32
CA PHE A 78 -13.81 -12.05 -16.27
C PHE A 78 -14.33 -11.46 -17.59
N ALA A 79 -15.56 -11.80 -17.97
CA ALA A 79 -16.17 -11.35 -19.22
C ALA A 79 -16.14 -9.81 -19.35
N PRO A 80 -16.05 -9.26 -20.58
CA PRO A 80 -15.95 -7.81 -20.78
C PRO A 80 -17.08 -6.97 -20.17
N GLY A 81 -18.29 -7.55 -20.08
CA GLY A 81 -19.47 -6.89 -19.48
C GLY A 81 -19.52 -6.93 -17.95
N VAL A 82 -18.56 -7.59 -17.29
CA VAL A 82 -18.50 -7.62 -15.83
C VAL A 82 -17.82 -6.35 -15.32
N VAL A 83 -18.54 -5.59 -14.49
CA VAL A 83 -17.99 -4.41 -13.80
C VAL A 83 -17.06 -4.87 -12.69
N ILE A 84 -15.84 -4.31 -12.64
CA ILE A 84 -14.90 -4.55 -11.54
C ILE A 84 -14.74 -3.24 -10.76
N THR A 85 -14.92 -3.33 -9.43
CA THR A 85 -14.71 -2.22 -8.50
C THR A 85 -13.62 -2.58 -7.50
N SER A 86 -12.80 -1.58 -7.11
CA SER A 86 -11.72 -1.76 -6.15
C SER A 86 -12.15 -1.43 -4.72
N GLY A 87 -11.35 -1.89 -3.75
CA GLY A 87 -11.44 -1.53 -2.34
C GLY A 87 -10.69 -0.23 -2.00
N ARG A 88 -10.57 0.69 -2.94
CA ARG A 88 -9.95 1.99 -2.71
C ARG A 88 -10.62 2.67 -1.51
N SER A 89 -9.81 3.26 -0.64
CA SER A 89 -10.17 3.88 0.64
C SER A 89 -10.50 2.91 1.79
N LEU A 90 -10.63 1.61 1.57
CA LEU A 90 -10.82 0.64 2.66
C LEU A 90 -9.56 0.43 3.51
N HIS A 91 -8.39 0.82 3.02
CA HIS A 91 -7.10 0.59 3.66
C HIS A 91 -6.39 1.88 4.09
N ASP A 92 -6.99 3.05 3.87
CA ASP A 92 -6.32 4.33 4.08
C ASP A 92 -5.78 4.46 5.51
N ARG A 93 -6.59 4.10 6.50
CA ARG A 93 -6.21 4.19 7.91
C ARG A 93 -5.15 3.16 8.30
N THR A 94 -5.34 1.91 7.91
CA THR A 94 -4.40 0.83 8.29
C THR A 94 -3.03 1.00 7.65
N VAL A 95 -3.00 1.43 6.37
CA VAL A 95 -1.74 1.74 5.68
C VAL A 95 -1.08 2.98 6.27
N ALA A 96 -1.84 4.02 6.63
CA ALA A 96 -1.29 5.21 7.29
C ALA A 96 -0.70 4.87 8.66
N GLU A 97 -1.39 4.05 9.48
CA GLU A 97 -0.91 3.59 10.78
C GLU A 97 0.39 2.76 10.64
N HIS A 98 0.42 1.81 9.69
CA HIS A 98 1.60 1.00 9.43
C HIS A 98 2.78 1.83 8.93
N THR A 99 2.53 2.75 8.00
CA THR A 99 3.55 3.68 7.49
C THR A 99 4.13 4.52 8.62
N LEU A 100 3.29 5.07 9.48
CA LEU A 100 3.74 5.84 10.65
C LEU A 100 4.58 4.98 11.60
N ALA A 101 4.21 3.71 11.82
CA ALA A 101 5.00 2.79 12.63
C ALA A 101 6.39 2.54 12.03
N LEU A 102 6.49 2.32 10.70
CA LEU A 102 7.76 2.18 9.98
C LEU A 102 8.61 3.45 10.09
N VAL A 103 8.01 4.62 9.88
CA VAL A 103 8.68 5.92 10.00
C VAL A 103 9.26 6.12 11.41
N LEU A 104 8.47 5.85 12.44
CA LEU A 104 8.92 5.98 13.84
C LEU A 104 9.97 4.92 14.20
N ALA A 105 9.84 3.69 13.68
CA ALA A 105 10.85 2.64 13.85
C ALA A 105 12.19 3.06 13.22
N ALA A 106 12.18 3.67 12.05
CA ALA A 106 13.35 4.23 11.38
C ALA A 106 13.97 5.36 12.20
N ALA A 107 13.21 6.41 12.51
CA ALA A 107 13.69 7.58 13.24
C ALA A 107 14.22 7.21 14.65
N ARG A 108 13.61 6.25 15.32
CA ARG A 108 14.01 5.81 16.68
C ARG A 108 14.97 4.62 16.67
N ARG A 109 15.41 4.16 15.48
CA ARG A 109 16.32 3.00 15.30
C ARG A 109 15.81 1.73 15.99
N LEU A 110 14.48 1.53 16.05
CA LEU A 110 13.89 0.38 16.74
C LEU A 110 14.39 -0.95 16.19
N HIS A 111 14.62 -1.07 14.87
CA HIS A 111 15.18 -2.24 14.21
C HIS A 111 16.55 -2.63 14.77
N ARG A 112 17.44 -1.65 15.03
CA ARG A 112 18.76 -1.87 15.65
C ARG A 112 18.63 -2.24 17.13
N LEU A 113 17.71 -1.60 17.87
CA LEU A 113 17.44 -1.90 19.28
C LEU A 113 16.89 -3.32 19.46
N VAL A 114 15.96 -3.75 18.58
CA VAL A 114 15.42 -5.12 18.59
C VAL A 114 16.51 -6.15 18.28
N ARG A 115 17.38 -5.90 17.30
CA ARG A 115 18.52 -6.79 17.03
C ARG A 115 19.49 -6.87 18.21
N ALA A 116 19.75 -5.76 18.90
CA ALA A 116 20.58 -5.76 20.12
C ALA A 116 19.91 -6.54 21.27
N GLN A 117 18.59 -6.39 21.44
CA GLN A 117 17.80 -7.15 22.42
C GLN A 117 17.90 -8.66 22.17
N ILE A 118 17.70 -9.09 20.91
CA ILE A 118 17.83 -10.51 20.51
C ILE A 118 19.23 -11.04 20.81
N GLY A 119 20.26 -10.22 20.58
CA GLY A 119 21.65 -10.54 20.91
C GLY A 119 22.02 -10.34 22.38
N HIS A 120 21.06 -10.12 23.29
CA HIS A 120 21.27 -9.90 24.72
C HIS A 120 22.28 -8.78 25.03
N ARG A 121 22.30 -7.74 24.19
CA ARG A 121 23.24 -6.63 24.28
C ARG A 121 22.54 -5.34 24.69
N TRP A 122 23.03 -4.69 25.75
CA TRP A 122 22.62 -3.33 26.12
C TRP A 122 23.29 -2.32 25.19
N ALA A 123 22.59 -1.87 24.15
CA ALA A 123 23.11 -0.98 23.10
C ALA A 123 23.14 0.49 23.58
N GLY A 124 24.00 0.81 24.55
CA GLY A 124 24.10 2.16 25.12
C GLY A 124 24.46 3.24 24.09
N GLU A 125 25.15 2.88 23.04
CA GLU A 125 25.48 3.78 21.90
C GLU A 125 24.26 4.23 21.09
N LEU A 126 23.14 3.53 21.18
CA LEU A 126 21.89 3.89 20.53
C LEU A 126 20.95 4.68 21.44
N GLY A 127 21.29 4.81 22.71
CA GLY A 127 20.51 5.48 23.75
C GLY A 127 21.29 6.59 24.45
N GLY A 128 20.87 6.94 25.67
CA GLY A 128 21.53 7.93 26.49
C GLY A 128 21.31 9.40 26.03
N ILE A 129 22.28 10.26 26.37
CA ILE A 129 22.23 11.66 25.99
C ILE A 129 22.52 11.79 24.49
N GLN A 130 21.57 12.37 23.77
CA GLN A 130 21.68 12.62 22.33
C GLN A 130 21.60 14.12 22.04
N PRO A 131 22.24 14.60 20.97
CA PRO A 131 22.14 16.01 20.58
C PRO A 131 20.69 16.34 20.18
N VAL A 132 20.26 17.55 20.47
CA VAL A 132 18.93 18.04 20.09
C VAL A 132 18.79 18.13 18.58
N HIS A 133 19.88 18.49 17.89
CA HIS A 133 20.01 18.48 16.45
C HIS A 133 21.28 17.71 16.06
N GLU A 134 21.13 16.73 15.22
CA GLU A 134 22.19 15.96 14.61
C GLU A 134 22.12 16.16 13.09
N PRO A 135 22.81 17.19 12.54
CA PRO A 135 22.80 17.42 11.11
C PRO A 135 23.26 16.17 10.34
N GLY A 136 22.56 15.86 9.25
CA GLY A 136 22.88 14.66 8.47
C GLY A 136 22.42 13.36 9.10
N SER A 137 21.39 13.38 9.98
CA SER A 137 20.76 12.16 10.48
C SER A 137 19.23 12.32 10.58
N PHE A 138 18.50 11.26 10.22
CA PHE A 138 17.06 11.18 10.46
C PHE A 138 16.77 10.52 11.82
N ARG A 139 16.49 11.36 12.85
CA ARG A 139 16.28 10.91 14.24
C ARG A 139 14.95 11.32 14.83
N THR A 140 14.26 12.23 14.20
CA THR A 140 12.99 12.79 14.68
C THR A 140 12.20 13.29 13.48
N LEU A 141 10.88 13.36 13.66
CA LEU A 141 9.99 14.03 12.68
C LEU A 141 9.94 15.55 12.89
N ARG A 142 10.42 16.07 14.03
CA ARG A 142 10.42 17.51 14.27
C ARG A 142 11.27 18.22 13.22
N ASP A 143 10.65 19.13 12.49
CA ASP A 143 11.21 19.90 11.37
C ASP A 143 11.68 19.07 10.16
N ALA A 144 11.48 17.73 10.16
CA ALA A 144 11.86 16.86 9.06
C ALA A 144 11.10 17.20 7.78
N GLN A 145 11.82 17.25 6.66
CA GLN A 145 11.25 17.43 5.32
C GLN A 145 10.76 16.09 4.79
N VAL A 146 9.47 15.89 4.78
CA VAL A 146 8.83 14.64 4.35
C VAL A 146 8.21 14.82 2.98
N LEU A 147 8.64 14.01 2.04
CA LEU A 147 8.09 13.96 0.70
C LEU A 147 7.26 12.69 0.55
N ILE A 148 5.96 12.82 0.21
CA ILE A 148 5.06 11.68 -0.02
C ILE A 148 4.78 11.57 -1.51
N TRP A 149 5.39 10.57 -2.17
CA TRP A 149 5.19 10.30 -3.59
C TRP A 149 4.03 9.33 -3.80
N GLY A 150 2.96 9.84 -4.41
CA GLY A 150 1.64 9.23 -4.48
C GLY A 150 0.68 9.86 -3.47
N PHE A 151 0.33 11.15 -3.69
CA PHE A 151 -0.49 11.91 -2.76
C PHE A 151 -2.00 11.70 -3.01
N GLY A 152 -2.46 10.46 -2.71
CA GLY A 152 -3.86 10.02 -2.76
C GLY A 152 -4.50 9.96 -1.36
N SER A 153 -5.57 9.15 -1.21
CA SER A 153 -6.36 9.01 0.03
C SER A 153 -5.55 8.52 1.23
N ILE A 154 -4.63 7.57 1.04
CA ILE A 154 -3.72 7.11 2.09
C ILE A 154 -2.82 8.26 2.55
N ALA A 155 -2.22 8.99 1.61
CA ALA A 155 -1.33 10.11 1.93
C ALA A 155 -2.06 11.22 2.66
N THR A 156 -3.30 11.55 2.28
CA THR A 156 -4.11 12.57 2.96
C THR A 156 -4.54 12.14 4.37
N THR A 157 -4.61 10.84 4.65
CA THR A 157 -4.82 10.27 5.99
C THR A 157 -3.52 10.31 6.83
N LEU A 158 -2.37 10.03 6.21
CA LEU A 158 -1.06 9.99 6.87
C LEU A 158 -0.50 11.38 7.19
N ALA A 159 -0.61 12.33 6.26
CA ALA A 159 0.04 13.64 6.35
C ALA A 159 -0.28 14.40 7.65
N PRO A 160 -1.55 14.44 8.16
CA PRO A 160 -1.85 15.06 9.44
C PRO A 160 -1.12 14.42 10.63
N LEU A 161 -0.92 13.10 10.62
CA LEU A 161 -0.22 12.37 11.69
C LEU A 161 1.26 12.76 11.74
N LEU A 162 1.91 12.84 10.57
CA LEU A 162 3.29 13.29 10.45
C LEU A 162 3.45 14.75 10.88
N THR A 163 2.52 15.60 10.46
CA THR A 163 2.52 17.04 10.83
C THR A 163 2.31 17.24 12.32
N ALA A 164 1.46 16.45 12.97
CA ALA A 164 1.25 16.48 14.42
C ALA A 164 2.54 16.15 15.20
N LEU A 165 3.46 15.40 14.58
CA LEU A 165 4.79 15.08 15.13
C LEU A 165 5.87 16.10 14.71
N GLY A 166 5.48 17.19 14.02
CA GLY A 166 6.36 18.30 13.66
C GLY A 166 6.99 18.22 12.27
N ALA A 167 6.58 17.27 11.42
CA ALA A 167 7.10 17.15 10.06
C ALA A 167 6.53 18.23 9.12
N ARG A 168 7.33 18.62 8.13
CA ARG A 168 6.92 19.47 7.01
C ARG A 168 6.64 18.59 5.81
N VAL A 169 5.35 18.40 5.51
CA VAL A 169 4.91 17.43 4.49
C VAL A 169 4.66 18.14 3.17
N THR A 170 5.24 17.60 2.09
CA THR A 170 4.94 17.95 0.70
C THR A 170 4.54 16.67 -0.06
N GLY A 171 3.46 16.75 -0.82
CA GLY A 171 3.03 15.67 -1.70
C GLY A 171 3.72 15.74 -3.07
N VAL A 172 3.83 14.58 -3.74
CA VAL A 172 4.17 14.48 -5.16
C VAL A 172 3.09 13.70 -5.88
N ALA A 173 2.58 14.23 -6.99
CA ALA A 173 1.56 13.58 -7.80
C ALA A 173 1.68 14.00 -9.27
N ARG A 174 0.86 13.42 -10.16
CA ARG A 174 0.79 13.76 -11.59
C ARG A 174 0.43 15.22 -11.87
N SER A 175 -0.21 15.90 -10.93
CA SER A 175 -0.57 17.32 -11.04
C SER A 175 -0.27 18.04 -9.75
N ALA A 176 0.38 19.20 -9.85
CA ALA A 176 0.65 20.10 -8.74
C ALA A 176 -0.64 20.74 -8.21
N GLY A 177 -0.58 21.32 -7.01
CA GLY A 177 -1.68 22.03 -6.37
C GLY A 177 -1.69 21.92 -4.86
N VAL A 178 -2.87 22.00 -4.26
CA VAL A 178 -3.09 21.76 -2.82
C VAL A 178 -4.11 20.65 -2.65
N ARG A 179 -3.81 19.65 -1.80
CA ARG A 179 -4.73 18.56 -1.48
C ARG A 179 -4.82 18.39 0.03
N ALA A 180 -6.03 18.38 0.57
CA ALA A 180 -6.28 18.32 2.01
C ALA A 180 -5.44 19.32 2.84
N GLY A 181 -5.17 20.52 2.29
CA GLY A 181 -4.37 21.55 2.94
C GLY A 181 -2.85 21.42 2.79
N TYR A 182 -2.36 20.38 2.09
CA TYR A 182 -0.92 20.15 1.86
C TYR A 182 -0.49 20.61 0.46
N PRO A 183 0.71 21.20 0.32
CA PRO A 183 1.28 21.48 -1.00
C PRO A 183 1.60 20.17 -1.72
N VAL A 184 1.27 20.11 -3.00
CA VAL A 184 1.56 18.96 -3.89
C VAL A 184 2.28 19.51 -5.11
N VAL A 185 3.45 18.95 -5.41
CA VAL A 185 4.24 19.27 -6.60
C VAL A 185 4.04 18.23 -7.70
N GLY A 186 4.38 18.58 -8.93
CA GLY A 186 4.41 17.65 -10.04
C GLY A 186 5.57 16.67 -9.96
N VAL A 187 5.50 15.57 -10.71
CA VAL A 187 6.60 14.59 -10.78
C VAL A 187 7.84 15.21 -11.43
N GLU A 188 7.66 16.16 -12.31
CA GLU A 188 8.70 16.96 -12.96
C GLU A 188 9.56 17.76 -11.99
N ASP A 189 8.98 18.22 -10.87
CA ASP A 189 9.67 18.98 -9.82
C ASP A 189 10.41 18.07 -8.81
N LEU A 190 10.24 16.76 -8.90
CA LEU A 190 10.80 15.81 -7.95
C LEU A 190 12.34 15.91 -7.82
N PRO A 191 13.12 16.06 -8.91
CA PRO A 191 14.58 16.19 -8.81
C PRO A 191 15.03 17.38 -7.96
N ASP A 192 14.29 18.47 -7.97
CA ASP A 192 14.59 19.68 -7.17
C ASP A 192 14.21 19.51 -5.69
N ARG A 193 13.35 18.57 -5.36
CA ARG A 193 12.89 18.33 -3.98
C ARG A 193 13.69 17.24 -3.26
N LEU A 194 14.18 16.24 -3.97
CA LEU A 194 14.91 15.12 -3.37
C LEU A 194 16.15 15.55 -2.57
N PRO A 195 16.98 16.55 -2.99
CA PRO A 195 18.16 16.96 -2.23
C PRO A 195 17.87 17.52 -0.82
N GLY A 196 16.66 18.02 -0.59
CA GLY A 196 16.22 18.55 0.71
C GLY A 196 15.33 17.60 1.50
N THR A 197 15.22 16.33 1.12
CA THR A 197 14.27 15.37 1.71
C THR A 197 14.95 14.53 2.79
N ASP A 198 14.42 14.56 4.02
CA ASP A 198 14.85 13.68 5.12
C ASP A 198 14.16 12.31 5.08
N LEU A 199 12.92 12.29 4.58
CA LEU A 199 12.10 11.09 4.49
C LEU A 199 11.30 11.08 3.19
N LEU A 200 11.55 10.10 2.33
CA LEU A 200 10.75 9.81 1.15
C LEU A 200 9.79 8.67 1.44
N ILE A 201 8.48 8.93 1.35
CA ILE A 201 7.44 7.90 1.48
C ILE A 201 6.83 7.65 0.10
N MET A 202 6.85 6.40 -0.36
CA MET A 202 6.27 5.99 -1.64
C MET A 202 4.97 5.23 -1.43
N ILE A 203 3.90 5.74 -2.07
CA ILE A 203 2.54 5.14 -2.04
C ILE A 203 2.03 5.09 -3.49
N LEU A 204 2.91 4.67 -4.41
CA LEU A 204 2.59 4.60 -5.84
C LEU A 204 1.93 3.27 -6.20
N PRO A 205 0.98 3.27 -7.15
CA PRO A 205 0.47 2.03 -7.75
C PRO A 205 1.52 1.38 -8.67
N GLY A 206 1.41 0.07 -8.87
CA GLY A 206 2.29 -0.73 -9.73
C GLY A 206 1.91 -0.64 -11.21
N THR A 207 1.84 0.56 -11.76
CA THR A 207 1.60 0.76 -13.19
C THR A 207 2.91 0.74 -13.98
N PRO A 208 2.88 0.45 -15.30
CA PRO A 208 4.09 0.49 -16.13
C PRO A 208 4.86 1.81 -16.03
N GLU A 209 4.16 2.94 -15.93
CA GLU A 209 4.75 4.28 -15.84
C GLU A 209 5.50 4.51 -14.52
N ASN A 210 5.14 3.75 -13.48
CA ASN A 210 5.75 3.82 -12.16
C ASN A 210 6.84 2.76 -11.95
N HIS A 211 7.09 1.88 -12.94
CA HIS A 211 8.15 0.89 -12.83
C HIS A 211 9.50 1.57 -12.67
N HIS A 212 10.23 1.19 -11.61
CA HIS A 212 11.48 1.80 -11.20
C HIS A 212 11.41 3.35 -11.15
N ALA A 213 10.25 3.88 -10.70
CA ALA A 213 10.09 5.32 -10.50
C ALA A 213 11.20 5.88 -9.60
N LEU A 214 11.62 5.15 -8.56
CA LEU A 214 12.81 5.45 -7.78
C LEU A 214 13.97 4.56 -8.25
N ASN A 215 14.71 5.07 -9.22
CA ASN A 215 15.90 4.46 -9.82
C ASN A 215 17.20 5.00 -9.21
N ALA A 216 18.34 4.54 -9.73
CA ALA A 216 19.67 4.95 -9.27
C ALA A 216 19.87 6.46 -9.32
N ASP A 217 19.44 7.14 -10.39
CA ASP A 217 19.62 8.57 -10.57
C ASP A 217 18.85 9.37 -9.50
N ARG A 218 17.62 9.00 -9.23
CA ARG A 218 16.79 9.65 -8.21
C ARG A 218 17.24 9.33 -6.79
N LEU A 219 17.69 8.09 -6.54
CA LEU A 219 18.33 7.72 -5.27
C LEU A 219 19.58 8.55 -5.00
N ALA A 220 20.38 8.85 -6.03
CA ALA A 220 21.59 9.66 -5.91
C ALA A 220 21.33 11.13 -5.57
N LEU A 221 20.11 11.62 -5.76
CA LEU A 221 19.70 12.99 -5.38
C LEU A 221 19.33 13.10 -3.90
N LEU A 222 19.00 11.99 -3.23
CA LEU A 222 18.68 12.01 -1.80
C LEU A 222 19.94 12.27 -0.96
N PRO A 223 19.83 13.04 0.13
CA PRO A 223 20.97 13.20 1.04
C PRO A 223 21.28 11.88 1.76
N PRO A 224 22.56 11.67 2.18
CA PRO A 224 22.99 10.38 2.75
C PRO A 224 22.26 9.96 4.04
N HIS A 225 21.62 10.89 4.73
CA HIS A 225 20.82 10.60 5.94
C HIS A 225 19.36 10.29 5.64
N ALA A 226 18.89 10.51 4.41
CA ALA A 226 17.50 10.31 4.05
C ALA A 226 17.08 8.84 4.24
N TRP A 227 15.83 8.65 4.60
CA TRP A 227 15.18 7.34 4.66
C TRP A 227 14.13 7.19 3.57
N LEU A 228 14.06 5.98 3.03
CA LEU A 228 12.97 5.54 2.17
C LEU A 228 11.95 4.75 2.98
N VAL A 229 10.65 5.01 2.77
CA VAL A 229 9.56 4.12 3.19
C VAL A 229 8.71 3.77 1.98
N ASN A 230 8.59 2.49 1.63
CA ASN A 230 7.74 2.05 0.52
C ASN A 230 6.61 1.14 1.03
N VAL A 231 5.38 1.63 0.91
CA VAL A 231 4.13 0.91 1.23
C VAL A 231 3.18 0.89 0.02
N GLY A 232 3.69 1.22 -1.16
CA GLY A 232 2.93 1.21 -2.41
C GLY A 232 3.03 -0.12 -3.15
N ARG A 233 3.99 -0.24 -4.07
CA ARG A 233 4.31 -1.48 -4.81
C ARG A 233 5.82 -1.62 -4.94
N GLY A 234 6.32 -2.87 -4.83
CA GLY A 234 7.74 -3.18 -4.93
C GLY A 234 8.35 -2.73 -6.25
N SER A 235 7.68 -2.98 -7.36
CA SER A 235 8.13 -2.61 -8.71
C SER A 235 8.37 -1.10 -8.92
N THR A 236 7.95 -0.25 -7.99
CA THR A 236 8.18 1.21 -8.08
C THR A 236 9.59 1.63 -7.66
N VAL A 237 10.34 0.74 -7.02
CA VAL A 237 11.73 0.95 -6.58
C VAL A 237 12.64 -0.03 -7.31
N ASP A 238 13.73 0.47 -7.86
CA ASP A 238 14.82 -0.37 -8.34
C ASP A 238 15.57 -0.96 -7.13
N THR A 239 15.33 -2.24 -6.85
CA THR A 239 15.87 -2.94 -5.66
C THR A 239 17.40 -3.01 -5.68
N ASP A 240 18.01 -3.22 -6.84
CA ASP A 240 19.47 -3.29 -6.98
C ASP A 240 20.11 -1.92 -6.73
N ALA A 241 19.51 -0.86 -7.26
CA ALA A 241 19.94 0.51 -7.02
C ALA A 241 19.79 0.90 -5.55
N LEU A 242 18.69 0.51 -4.90
CA LEU A 242 18.46 0.72 -3.46
C LEU A 242 19.56 0.03 -2.63
N LEU A 243 19.84 -1.24 -2.90
CA LEU A 243 20.87 -2.01 -2.20
C LEU A 243 22.26 -1.37 -2.40
N ALA A 244 22.60 -0.95 -3.62
CA ALA A 244 23.85 -0.27 -3.92
C ALA A 244 23.97 1.06 -3.17
N ALA A 245 22.89 1.84 -3.06
CA ALA A 245 22.88 3.10 -2.33
C ALA A 245 23.07 2.89 -0.82
N LEU A 246 22.40 1.90 -0.22
CA LEU A 246 22.53 1.53 1.20
C LEU A 246 23.96 1.11 1.53
N ARG A 247 24.55 0.18 0.76
CA ARG A 247 25.92 -0.34 0.97
C ARG A 247 27.00 0.70 0.79
N ALA A 248 26.75 1.66 -0.09
CA ALA A 248 27.66 2.79 -0.30
C ALA A 248 27.49 3.92 0.74
N GLY A 249 26.59 3.78 1.72
CA GLY A 249 26.27 4.82 2.71
C GLY A 249 25.68 6.09 2.10
N ARG A 250 25.09 5.99 0.90
CA ARG A 250 24.44 7.11 0.19
C ARG A 250 22.97 7.27 0.54
N LEU A 251 22.42 6.35 1.36
CA LEU A 251 21.07 6.41 1.91
C LEU A 251 21.14 5.96 3.37
N GLY A 252 20.44 6.64 4.25
CA GLY A 252 20.46 6.38 5.70
C GLY A 252 19.73 5.09 6.10
N GLY A 253 18.81 4.62 5.27
CA GLY A 253 18.09 3.37 5.48
C GLY A 253 16.81 3.28 4.67
N ALA A 254 16.16 2.12 4.74
CA ALA A 254 14.87 1.89 4.11
C ALA A 254 13.93 1.07 5.00
N ALA A 255 12.63 1.38 4.95
CA ALA A 255 11.56 0.55 5.52
C ALA A 255 10.60 0.15 4.39
N VAL A 256 10.56 -1.15 4.09
CA VAL A 256 9.95 -1.66 2.87
C VAL A 256 8.91 -2.72 3.24
N ASP A 257 7.66 -2.45 2.87
CA ASP A 257 6.54 -3.36 3.09
C ASP A 257 6.20 -4.17 1.83
N VAL A 258 6.70 -3.75 0.67
CA VAL A 258 6.37 -4.32 -0.65
C VAL A 258 7.62 -4.55 -1.48
N PHE A 259 7.66 -5.66 -2.22
CA PHE A 259 8.83 -6.13 -2.98
C PHE A 259 8.45 -6.53 -4.40
N ASP A 260 9.45 -6.72 -5.25
CA ASP A 260 9.32 -7.33 -6.56
C ASP A 260 10.54 -8.24 -6.80
N PRO A 261 10.33 -9.59 -6.82
CA PRO A 261 9.06 -10.30 -6.62
C PRO A 261 8.60 -10.38 -5.15
N GLU A 262 7.32 -10.69 -4.95
CA GLU A 262 6.75 -11.09 -3.66
C GLU A 262 6.32 -12.57 -3.70
N PRO A 263 6.65 -13.35 -2.64
CA PRO A 263 7.44 -13.00 -1.44
C PRO A 263 8.89 -12.63 -1.77
N LEU A 264 9.52 -11.79 -0.90
CA LEU A 264 10.95 -11.51 -1.02
C LEU A 264 11.75 -12.82 -0.93
N PRO A 265 12.62 -13.13 -1.92
CA PRO A 265 13.41 -14.37 -1.92
C PRO A 265 14.23 -14.54 -0.64
N PRO A 266 14.35 -15.79 -0.12
CA PRO A 266 15.09 -16.06 1.13
C PRO A 266 16.59 -15.70 1.06
N ASP A 267 17.15 -15.68 -0.14
CA ASP A 267 18.55 -15.33 -0.42
C ASP A 267 18.76 -13.84 -0.79
N SER A 268 17.70 -13.04 -0.67
CA SER A 268 17.81 -11.60 -0.93
C SER A 268 18.77 -10.95 0.08
N PRO A 269 19.77 -10.18 -0.41
CA PRO A 269 20.71 -9.51 0.48
C PRO A 269 20.08 -8.39 1.34
N LEU A 270 18.85 -7.98 1.04
CA LEU A 270 18.12 -7.01 1.86
C LEU A 270 17.85 -7.51 3.30
N TRP A 271 17.76 -8.85 3.50
CA TRP A 271 17.56 -9.43 4.83
C TRP A 271 18.68 -9.10 5.82
N ASP A 272 19.90 -8.99 5.30
CA ASP A 272 21.12 -8.78 6.10
C ASP A 272 21.50 -7.30 6.26
N GLU A 273 20.83 -6.40 5.51
CA GLU A 273 21.17 -4.97 5.58
C GLU A 273 20.77 -4.38 6.96
N PRO A 274 21.72 -3.75 7.68
CA PRO A 274 21.50 -3.33 9.06
C PRO A 274 20.47 -2.20 9.19
N ASP A 275 20.34 -1.36 8.17
CA ASP A 275 19.46 -0.21 8.14
C ASP A 275 18.23 -0.44 7.24
N VAL A 276 17.85 -1.70 7.07
CA VAL A 276 16.60 -2.09 6.40
C VAL A 276 15.61 -2.65 7.42
N ILE A 277 14.37 -2.18 7.33
CA ILE A 277 13.20 -2.71 8.01
C ILE A 277 12.32 -3.37 6.95
N ILE A 278 11.99 -4.65 7.13
CA ILE A 278 11.16 -5.43 6.22
C ILE A 278 9.85 -5.78 6.90
N SER A 279 8.74 -5.56 6.22
CA SER A 279 7.44 -6.13 6.58
C SER A 279 6.80 -6.81 5.36
N PRO A 280 6.04 -7.92 5.56
CA PRO A 280 5.59 -8.78 4.46
C PRO A 280 4.23 -8.32 3.90
N HIS A 281 4.18 -7.16 3.26
CA HIS A 281 2.98 -6.54 2.68
C HIS A 281 1.83 -6.47 3.71
N ALA A 282 2.18 -6.04 4.94
CA ALA A 282 1.31 -6.10 6.12
C ALA A 282 0.48 -4.82 6.34
N ALA A 283 0.74 -3.75 5.57
CA ALA A 283 0.13 -2.45 5.79
C ALA A 283 -1.40 -2.45 5.58
N GLY A 284 -1.90 -3.25 4.61
CA GLY A 284 -3.28 -3.16 4.11
C GLY A 284 -4.25 -4.27 4.55
N GLY A 285 -3.89 -5.17 5.47
CA GLY A 285 -4.62 -6.42 5.76
C GLY A 285 -6.04 -6.29 6.36
N ARG A 286 -6.64 -5.10 6.45
CA ARG A 286 -7.96 -4.87 7.07
C ARG A 286 -8.80 -3.91 6.22
N PRO A 287 -9.79 -4.41 5.45
CA PRO A 287 -10.66 -3.56 4.61
C PRO A 287 -11.75 -2.88 5.46
N LEU A 288 -11.40 -1.78 6.13
CA LEU A 288 -12.31 -1.05 7.01
C LEU A 288 -13.44 -0.39 6.21
N GLY A 289 -14.70 -0.67 6.58
CA GLY A 289 -15.87 -0.15 5.87
C GLY A 289 -16.29 -0.99 4.65
N ALA A 290 -15.77 -2.20 4.49
CA ALA A 290 -16.11 -3.09 3.37
C ALA A 290 -17.62 -3.33 3.25
N ASP A 291 -18.32 -3.59 4.36
CA ASP A 291 -19.78 -3.81 4.35
C ASP A 291 -20.54 -2.61 3.77
N ALA A 292 -20.16 -1.40 4.15
CA ALA A 292 -20.79 -0.18 3.65
C ALA A 292 -20.54 0.03 2.15
N LEU A 293 -19.32 -0.22 1.68
CA LEU A 293 -18.96 -0.13 0.25
C LEU A 293 -19.70 -1.18 -0.57
N ILE A 294 -19.74 -2.44 -0.11
CA ILE A 294 -20.47 -3.53 -0.76
C ILE A 294 -21.96 -3.18 -0.86
N ALA A 295 -22.57 -2.75 0.24
CA ALA A 295 -23.97 -2.38 0.29
C ALA A 295 -24.30 -1.20 -0.64
N ALA A 296 -23.46 -0.17 -0.69
CA ALA A 296 -23.63 0.98 -1.57
C ALA A 296 -23.54 0.59 -3.05
N ASN A 297 -22.48 -0.16 -3.44
CA ASN A 297 -22.31 -0.62 -4.82
C ASN A 297 -23.42 -1.60 -5.25
N LEU A 298 -23.87 -2.46 -4.34
CA LEU A 298 -24.98 -3.38 -4.63
C LEU A 298 -26.29 -2.61 -4.92
N ARG A 299 -26.61 -1.59 -4.11
CA ARG A 299 -27.79 -0.74 -4.34
C ARG A 299 -27.68 0.00 -5.67
N ALA A 300 -26.53 0.60 -5.96
CA ALA A 300 -26.29 1.27 -7.23
C ALA A 300 -26.43 0.32 -8.43
N LEU A 301 -25.89 -0.90 -8.33
CA LEU A 301 -26.02 -1.93 -9.38
C LEU A 301 -27.48 -2.30 -9.64
N LEU A 302 -28.28 -2.46 -8.60
CA LEU A 302 -29.71 -2.80 -8.71
C LEU A 302 -30.53 -1.65 -9.27
N ALA A 303 -30.15 -0.40 -8.97
CA ALA A 303 -30.80 0.81 -9.48
C ALA A 303 -30.35 1.19 -10.89
N GLY A 304 -29.31 0.54 -11.44
CA GLY A 304 -28.70 0.93 -12.72
C GLY A 304 -27.91 2.23 -12.62
N GLU A 305 -27.43 2.58 -11.42
CA GLU A 305 -26.64 3.77 -11.13
C GLU A 305 -25.12 3.47 -11.21
N PRO A 306 -24.25 4.49 -11.38
CA PRO A 306 -22.82 4.30 -11.37
C PRO A 306 -22.30 3.75 -10.04
N LEU A 307 -21.43 2.74 -10.11
CA LEU A 307 -20.77 2.16 -8.95
C LEU A 307 -19.58 3.01 -8.50
N THR A 308 -19.27 2.95 -7.20
CA THR A 308 -18.08 3.59 -6.62
C THR A 308 -16.84 2.74 -6.89
N ASN A 309 -15.69 3.41 -7.17
CA ASN A 309 -14.39 2.78 -7.39
C ASN A 309 -14.33 1.82 -8.57
N VAL A 310 -15.06 2.10 -9.66
CA VAL A 310 -14.98 1.32 -10.90
C VAL A 310 -13.57 1.40 -11.49
N VAL A 311 -13.01 0.25 -11.85
CA VAL A 311 -11.71 0.11 -12.51
C VAL A 311 -11.86 -0.49 -13.91
N ARG A 312 -12.92 -1.26 -14.15
CA ARG A 312 -13.28 -1.82 -15.46
C ARG A 312 -14.80 -1.95 -15.59
N GLY A 313 -15.31 -1.63 -16.79
CA GLY A 313 -16.74 -1.66 -17.10
C GLY A 313 -17.41 -0.30 -16.90
N HIS A 314 -18.64 -0.19 -17.39
CA HIS A 314 -19.49 1.00 -17.27
C HIS A 314 -20.76 0.67 -16.53
#